data_61835535b29ed41451a2b6b87590b111
#
_entry.id   61835535b29ed41451a2b6b87590b111
#
_cell.length_a   1.000
_cell.length_b   1.000
_cell.length_c   1.000
_cell.angle_alpha   90.00
_cell.angle_beta   90.00
_cell.angle_gamma   90.00
#
_symmetry.space_group_name_H-M   'P 1'
#
loop_
_entity.id
_entity.type
_entity.pdbx_description
1 polymer ?
#
loop_
_entity_poly.entity_id
_entity_poly.type
_entity_poly.pdbx_seq_one_letter_code
_entity_poly.pdbx_strand_id
1 'polypeptide(L)'
;MNDVFKANISYNKSKSKSSVHNESVEKSSLVAGRNMNIKSKNGSITISGTDVKVGNDLDLSAKKDITIKASEENFTSSSSSSQMGIGLSADLSKGKIADLSISKAGTKGRGNGTNYINSTVNVGGKLKTNSENLTLSGANVEADKLDIKAKNVVIESKQDKSERKDSSYGGSFSIDLANPSNFSANINGSKGSGEKEWVNKQTTLIARNGGKIDTDSLTNIGAVIGSENEKE
;
A
#
# COMPACT_ATOMS: atom_id res chain seq x y z
N MET A 1 55.76 27.80 -20.90
CA MET A 1 54.66 27.08 -20.22
C MET A 1 54.20 27.94 -19.05
N ASN A 2 53.02 28.53 -19.10
CA ASN A 2 52.49 29.24 -17.94
C ASN A 2 51.75 28.20 -17.11
N ASP A 3 52.37 27.72 -16.05
CA ASP A 3 51.73 26.84 -15.08
C ASP A 3 50.63 27.62 -14.35
N VAL A 4 49.38 27.28 -14.64
CA VAL A 4 48.20 27.86 -13.96
C VAL A 4 48.07 27.17 -12.62
N PHE A 5 48.53 27.80 -11.55
CA PHE A 5 48.29 27.31 -10.18
C PHE A 5 46.89 27.73 -9.73
N LYS A 6 45.95 26.79 -9.68
CA LYS A 6 44.64 26.98 -9.10
C LYS A 6 44.53 26.24 -7.75
N ALA A 7 44.07 26.91 -6.75
CA ALA A 7 43.74 26.31 -5.45
C ALA A 7 42.24 26.40 -5.22
N ASN A 8 41.64 25.28 -4.82
CA ASN A 8 40.23 25.20 -4.48
C ASN A 8 40.09 24.65 -3.06
N ILE A 9 39.34 25.37 -2.24
CA ILE A 9 38.97 24.93 -0.90
C ILE A 9 37.44 24.78 -0.89
N SER A 10 36.95 23.63 -0.50
CA SER A 10 35.51 23.40 -0.40
C SER A 10 35.16 22.75 0.93
N TYR A 11 34.04 23.17 1.48
CA TYR A 11 33.42 22.56 2.64
C TYR A 11 32.00 22.11 2.24
N ASN A 12 31.72 20.82 2.41
CA ASN A 12 30.44 20.25 2.13
C ASN A 12 29.87 19.55 3.37
N LYS A 13 28.65 19.85 3.71
CA LYS A 13 27.92 19.21 4.80
C LYS A 13 26.63 18.59 4.24
N SER A 14 26.45 17.30 4.47
CA SER A 14 25.22 16.60 4.13
C SER A 14 24.61 15.96 5.36
N LYS A 15 23.28 15.95 5.39
CA LYS A 15 22.49 15.20 6.38
C LYS A 15 21.39 14.45 5.64
N SER A 16 21.20 13.18 6.01
CA SER A 16 20.11 12.36 5.50
C SER A 16 19.43 11.66 6.68
N LYS A 17 18.10 11.59 6.63
CA LYS A 17 17.29 10.83 7.56
C LYS A 17 16.28 10.05 6.74
N SER A 18 16.08 8.78 7.09
CA SER A 18 15.03 7.92 6.52
C SER A 18 14.38 7.15 7.66
N SER A 19 13.08 7.01 7.60
CA SER A 19 12.30 6.18 8.50
C SER A 19 11.26 5.44 7.68
N VAL A 20 11.13 4.14 7.94
CA VAL A 20 10.12 3.28 7.35
C VAL A 20 9.46 2.51 8.49
N HIS A 21 8.15 2.51 8.51
CA HIS A 21 7.34 1.70 9.41
C HIS A 21 6.38 0.87 8.55
N ASN A 22 6.46 -0.45 8.71
CA ASN A 22 5.59 -1.40 8.02
C ASN A 22 4.89 -2.25 9.08
N GLU A 23 3.59 -2.37 8.95
CA GLU A 23 2.81 -3.39 9.65
C GLU A 23 2.75 -4.64 8.77
N SER A 24 2.89 -5.80 9.36
CA SER A 24 2.77 -7.08 8.69
C SER A 24 1.72 -7.93 9.42
N VAL A 25 0.84 -8.54 8.66
CA VAL A 25 -0.21 -9.41 9.18
C VAL A 25 0.14 -10.87 8.95
N GLU A 26 0.24 -11.63 10.02
CA GLU A 26 0.19 -13.07 9.95
C GLU A 26 -1.26 -13.54 9.96
N LYS A 27 -1.66 -14.30 8.95
CA LYS A 27 -3.01 -14.82 8.85
C LYS A 27 -3.27 -15.87 9.94
N SER A 28 -4.44 -15.78 10.54
CA SER A 28 -4.97 -16.87 11.35
C SER A 28 -5.34 -18.07 10.49
N SER A 29 -5.41 -19.26 11.07
CA SER A 29 -5.77 -20.49 10.36
C SER A 29 -6.87 -21.25 11.11
N LEU A 30 -7.91 -21.65 10.35
CA LEU A 30 -8.97 -22.53 10.81
C LEU A 30 -8.98 -23.77 9.92
N VAL A 31 -8.66 -24.93 10.48
CA VAL A 31 -8.52 -26.18 9.71
C VAL A 31 -9.39 -27.29 10.29
N ALA A 32 -10.16 -27.94 9.44
CA ALA A 32 -10.88 -29.15 9.78
C ALA A 32 -10.72 -30.19 8.66
N GLY A 33 -10.31 -31.41 9.01
CA GLY A 33 -10.15 -32.51 8.04
C GLY A 33 -11.48 -33.03 7.47
N ARG A 34 -12.58 -32.77 8.16
CA ARG A 34 -13.95 -33.17 7.73
C ARG A 34 -14.87 -31.94 7.75
N ASN A 35 -15.91 -31.96 8.56
CA ASN A 35 -16.91 -30.90 8.65
C ASN A 35 -16.51 -29.85 9.72
N MET A 36 -16.89 -28.60 9.46
CA MET A 36 -16.79 -27.51 10.43
C MET A 36 -18.14 -26.82 10.55
N ASN A 37 -18.56 -26.56 11.79
CA ASN A 37 -19.79 -25.84 12.08
C ASN A 37 -19.48 -24.70 13.03
N ILE A 38 -19.76 -23.47 12.61
CA ILE A 38 -19.58 -22.26 13.41
C ILE A 38 -20.94 -21.59 13.53
N LYS A 39 -21.45 -21.47 14.76
CA LYS A 39 -22.75 -20.90 15.03
C LYS A 39 -22.72 -19.79 16.07
N SER A 40 -23.25 -18.63 15.69
CA SER A 40 -23.53 -17.53 16.61
C SER A 40 -25.03 -17.43 16.90
N LYS A 41 -25.46 -17.75 18.12
CA LYS A 41 -26.88 -17.82 18.48
C LYS A 41 -27.56 -16.45 18.52
N ASN A 42 -26.85 -15.40 18.94
CA ASN A 42 -27.42 -14.08 19.21
C ASN A 42 -26.69 -12.93 18.50
N GLY A 43 -25.57 -13.19 17.85
CA GLY A 43 -24.70 -12.18 17.25
C GLY A 43 -24.26 -12.52 15.84
N SER A 44 -23.10 -12.01 15.49
CA SER A 44 -22.46 -12.14 14.17
C SER A 44 -21.26 -13.09 14.22
N ILE A 45 -20.80 -13.52 13.04
CA ILE A 45 -19.54 -14.22 12.80
C ILE A 45 -18.65 -13.30 11.98
N THR A 46 -17.42 -13.07 12.42
CA THR A 46 -16.42 -12.32 11.65
C THR A 46 -15.17 -13.16 11.47
N ILE A 47 -14.74 -13.33 10.23
CA ILE A 47 -13.51 -13.99 9.81
C ILE A 47 -12.67 -12.91 9.11
N SER A 48 -11.53 -12.55 9.68
CA SER A 48 -10.67 -11.48 9.18
C SER A 48 -9.22 -11.94 9.07
N GLY A 49 -8.59 -11.73 7.91
CA GLY A 49 -7.19 -12.12 7.68
C GLY A 49 -6.93 -13.59 8.00
N THR A 50 -7.84 -14.48 7.61
CA THR A 50 -7.85 -15.87 8.05
C THR A 50 -7.88 -16.81 6.85
N ASP A 51 -7.09 -17.88 6.91
CA ASP A 51 -7.17 -19.00 6.00
C ASP A 51 -8.02 -20.11 6.63
N VAL A 52 -9.18 -20.38 6.03
CA VAL A 52 -10.11 -21.43 6.41
C VAL A 52 -9.99 -22.60 5.43
N LYS A 53 -9.70 -23.79 5.92
CA LYS A 53 -9.58 -25.00 5.12
C LYS A 53 -10.43 -26.12 5.74
N VAL A 54 -11.44 -26.57 5.02
CA VAL A 54 -12.37 -27.60 5.46
C VAL A 54 -12.43 -28.73 4.43
N GLY A 55 -12.19 -29.96 4.88
CA GLY A 55 -12.10 -31.13 3.99
C GLY A 55 -13.45 -31.51 3.36
N ASN A 56 -14.55 -31.36 4.10
CA ASN A 56 -15.91 -31.63 3.61
C ASN A 56 -16.76 -30.34 3.71
N ASP A 57 -17.76 -30.33 4.59
CA ASP A 57 -18.75 -29.25 4.64
C ASP A 57 -18.42 -28.19 5.69
N LEU A 58 -18.66 -26.93 5.34
CA LEU A 58 -18.60 -25.80 6.25
C LEU A 58 -20.00 -25.18 6.41
N ASP A 59 -20.50 -25.15 7.64
CA ASP A 59 -21.75 -24.48 8.00
C ASP A 59 -21.44 -23.24 8.86
N LEU A 60 -21.78 -22.07 8.36
CA LEU A 60 -21.70 -20.79 9.07
C LEU A 60 -23.11 -20.29 9.33
N SER A 61 -23.54 -20.19 10.58
CA SER A 61 -24.88 -19.75 10.96
C SER A 61 -24.80 -18.64 12.00
N ALA A 62 -25.32 -17.47 11.67
CA ALA A 62 -25.38 -16.33 12.58
C ALA A 62 -26.80 -15.75 12.61
N LYS A 63 -27.23 -15.26 13.79
CA LYS A 63 -28.53 -14.58 13.89
C LYS A 63 -28.51 -13.24 13.16
N LYS A 64 -27.36 -12.55 13.15
CA LYS A 64 -27.18 -11.25 12.49
C LYS A 64 -26.32 -11.40 11.24
N ASP A 65 -25.05 -11.11 11.32
CA ASP A 65 -24.19 -10.95 10.18
C ASP A 65 -23.12 -12.05 10.11
N ILE A 66 -22.77 -12.45 8.90
CA ILE A 66 -21.56 -13.19 8.57
C ILE A 66 -20.69 -12.27 7.74
N THR A 67 -19.48 -11.97 8.23
CA THR A 67 -18.50 -11.13 7.53
C THR A 67 -17.21 -11.89 7.36
N ILE A 68 -16.77 -12.06 6.11
CA ILE A 68 -15.46 -12.59 5.76
C ILE A 68 -14.71 -11.45 5.07
N LYS A 69 -13.62 -10.98 5.70
CA LYS A 69 -12.92 -9.78 5.22
C LYS A 69 -11.41 -9.91 5.21
N ALA A 70 -10.76 -9.09 4.40
CA ALA A 70 -9.33 -8.90 4.45
C ALA A 70 -8.88 -8.33 5.80
N SER A 71 -7.61 -8.53 6.12
CA SER A 71 -6.88 -7.71 7.08
C SER A 71 -6.11 -6.61 6.37
N GLU A 72 -5.68 -5.60 7.12
CA GLU A 72 -4.99 -4.41 6.63
C GLU A 72 -3.54 -4.42 7.08
N GLU A 73 -2.63 -4.12 6.16
CA GLU A 73 -1.23 -3.82 6.43
C GLU A 73 -0.98 -2.36 6.08
N ASN A 74 -0.59 -1.57 7.08
CA ASN A 74 -0.28 -0.18 6.87
C ASN A 74 1.22 0.04 6.76
N PHE A 75 1.62 0.94 5.89
CA PHE A 75 3.00 1.37 5.79
C PHE A 75 3.12 2.88 5.78
N THR A 76 4.18 3.37 6.40
CA THR A 76 4.56 4.78 6.32
C THR A 76 6.04 4.90 6.05
N SER A 77 6.40 5.88 5.24
CA SER A 77 7.78 6.20 4.96
C SER A 77 8.02 7.71 5.04
N SER A 78 9.17 8.09 5.53
CA SER A 78 9.61 9.48 5.48
C SER A 78 11.09 9.54 5.15
N SER A 79 11.45 10.49 4.31
CA SER A 79 12.83 10.76 3.98
C SER A 79 13.09 12.26 3.98
N SER A 80 14.27 12.66 4.42
CA SER A 80 14.72 14.03 4.28
C SER A 80 16.21 14.07 4.02
N SER A 81 16.62 14.92 3.11
CA SER A 81 18.04 15.22 2.91
C SER A 81 18.28 16.72 2.90
N SER A 82 19.43 17.13 3.35
CA SER A 82 19.91 18.50 3.20
C SER A 82 21.39 18.52 2.91
N GLN A 83 21.79 19.37 2.01
CA GLN A 83 23.17 19.61 1.62
C GLN A 83 23.47 21.10 1.70
N MET A 84 24.66 21.42 2.14
CA MET A 84 25.20 22.78 2.14
C MET A 84 26.66 22.71 1.68
N GLY A 85 27.01 23.55 0.72
CA GLY A 85 28.35 23.66 0.18
C GLY A 85 28.85 25.11 0.26
N ILE A 86 30.12 25.28 0.60
CA ILE A 86 30.85 26.53 0.51
C ILE A 86 32.13 26.22 -0.25
N GLY A 87 32.40 26.96 -1.31
CA GLY A 87 33.58 26.82 -2.12
C GLY A 87 34.31 28.17 -2.25
N LEU A 88 35.63 28.11 -2.16
CA LEU A 88 36.51 29.23 -2.45
C LEU A 88 37.52 28.77 -3.47
N SER A 89 37.64 29.48 -4.59
CA SER A 89 38.67 29.25 -5.59
C SER A 89 39.66 30.40 -5.63
N ALA A 90 40.92 30.11 -5.92
CA ALA A 90 41.98 31.08 -6.11
C ALA A 90 42.79 30.74 -7.36
N ASP A 91 43.08 31.73 -8.17
CA ASP A 91 44.05 31.64 -9.27
C ASP A 91 45.33 32.32 -8.84
N LEU A 92 46.25 31.50 -8.33
CA LEU A 92 47.53 31.97 -7.78
C LEU A 92 48.47 32.50 -8.85
N SER A 93 48.26 32.12 -10.12
CA SER A 93 49.05 32.64 -11.25
C SER A 93 48.75 34.11 -11.53
N LYS A 94 47.60 34.59 -11.11
CA LYS A 94 47.13 35.98 -11.26
C LYS A 94 47.10 36.74 -9.94
N GLY A 95 47.51 36.10 -8.84
CA GLY A 95 47.47 36.71 -7.50
C GLY A 95 46.06 37.05 -7.01
N LYS A 96 45.03 36.39 -7.51
CA LYS A 96 43.65 36.72 -7.23
C LYS A 96 42.90 35.57 -6.55
N ILE A 97 42.16 35.86 -5.48
CA ILE A 97 41.09 35.00 -4.99
C ILE A 97 39.94 35.22 -5.96
N ALA A 98 39.57 34.15 -6.69
CA ALA A 98 38.71 34.34 -7.86
C ALA A 98 37.22 34.27 -7.52
N ASP A 99 36.73 33.19 -6.82
CA ASP A 99 35.31 32.97 -6.66
C ASP A 99 34.94 32.47 -5.25
N LEU A 100 33.85 32.98 -4.71
CA LEU A 100 33.14 32.42 -3.56
C LEU A 100 31.83 31.83 -4.02
N SER A 101 31.57 30.59 -3.68
CA SER A 101 30.32 29.94 -3.95
C SER A 101 29.68 29.40 -2.66
N ILE A 102 28.35 29.55 -2.56
CA ILE A 102 27.57 29.02 -1.46
C ILE A 102 26.34 28.29 -2.09
N SER A 103 26.09 27.08 -1.64
CA SER A 103 24.91 26.32 -2.10
C SER A 103 24.19 25.67 -0.93
N LYS A 104 22.89 25.56 -1.06
CA LYS A 104 22.04 24.83 -0.14
C LYS A 104 20.95 24.13 -0.90
N ALA A 105 20.73 22.85 -0.62
CA ALA A 105 19.66 22.07 -1.21
C ALA A 105 19.07 21.12 -0.17
N GLY A 106 17.83 20.72 -0.39
CA GLY A 106 17.20 19.73 0.46
C GLY A 106 15.98 19.12 -0.19
N THR A 107 15.67 17.91 0.25
CA THR A 107 14.47 17.17 -0.16
C THR A 107 13.74 16.66 1.06
N LYS A 108 12.42 16.56 0.94
CA LYS A 108 11.56 15.87 1.92
C LYS A 108 10.58 15.02 1.14
N GLY A 109 10.45 13.76 1.56
CA GLY A 109 9.46 12.83 1.04
C GLY A 109 8.67 12.20 2.17
N ARG A 110 7.38 11.98 1.96
CA ARG A 110 6.51 11.21 2.85
C ARG A 110 5.62 10.33 2.00
N GLY A 111 5.47 9.08 2.42
CA GLY A 111 4.55 8.14 1.82
C GLY A 111 3.80 7.37 2.89
N ASN A 112 2.57 7.04 2.62
CA ASN A 112 1.75 6.14 3.43
C ASN A 112 0.84 5.34 2.52
N GLY A 113 0.39 4.20 3.00
CA GLY A 113 -0.57 3.38 2.28
C GLY A 113 -1.07 2.22 3.11
N THR A 114 -2.04 1.52 2.52
CA THR A 114 -2.68 0.35 3.09
C THR A 114 -2.77 -0.73 2.03
N ASN A 115 -2.30 -1.93 2.37
CA ASN A 115 -2.48 -3.14 1.56
C ASN A 115 -3.52 -4.03 2.23
N TYR A 116 -4.36 -4.67 1.42
CA TYR A 116 -5.36 -5.62 1.90
C TYR A 116 -4.92 -7.05 1.65
N ILE A 117 -4.90 -7.87 2.71
CA ILE A 117 -4.57 -9.29 2.65
C ILE A 117 -5.86 -10.09 2.75
N ASN A 118 -6.32 -10.63 1.62
CA ASN A 118 -7.59 -11.35 1.54
C ASN A 118 -7.61 -12.56 2.46
N SER A 119 -8.75 -12.77 3.14
CA SER A 119 -9.07 -14.07 3.74
C SER A 119 -9.34 -15.10 2.65
N THR A 120 -9.00 -16.36 2.91
CA THR A 120 -9.29 -17.49 2.02
C THR A 120 -10.20 -18.50 2.73
N VAL A 121 -11.20 -18.99 2.02
CA VAL A 121 -12.10 -20.05 2.50
C VAL A 121 -12.19 -21.13 1.44
N ASN A 122 -11.54 -22.27 1.70
CA ASN A 122 -11.54 -23.44 0.83
C ASN A 122 -12.31 -24.58 1.47
N VAL A 123 -13.39 -24.98 0.82
CA VAL A 123 -14.29 -26.03 1.29
C VAL A 123 -14.34 -27.16 0.28
N GLY A 124 -13.95 -28.37 0.72
CA GLY A 124 -13.94 -29.55 -0.14
C GLY A 124 -15.33 -30.01 -0.57
N GLY A 125 -16.33 -29.79 0.26
CA GLY A 125 -17.74 -30.09 0.02
C GLY A 125 -18.59 -28.83 -0.08
N LYS A 126 -19.68 -28.78 0.68
CA LYS A 126 -20.65 -27.68 0.64
C LYS A 126 -20.30 -26.57 1.62
N LEU A 127 -20.31 -25.34 1.13
CA LEU A 127 -20.36 -24.15 1.97
C LEU A 127 -21.85 -23.76 2.16
N LYS A 128 -22.30 -23.81 3.42
CA LYS A 128 -23.64 -23.34 3.79
C LYS A 128 -23.51 -22.10 4.67
N THR A 129 -24.26 -21.05 4.35
CA THR A 129 -24.37 -19.85 5.18
C THR A 129 -25.84 -19.53 5.48
N ASN A 130 -26.11 -19.05 6.71
CA ASN A 130 -27.43 -18.58 7.09
C ASN A 130 -27.30 -17.38 8.03
N SER A 131 -27.73 -16.18 7.57
CA SER A 131 -27.62 -14.92 8.32
C SER A 131 -28.65 -13.89 7.85
N GLU A 132 -28.74 -12.75 8.53
CA GLU A 132 -29.45 -11.58 7.99
C GLU A 132 -28.62 -10.94 6.87
N ASN A 133 -27.32 -10.71 7.11
CA ASN A 133 -26.42 -10.14 6.11
C ASN A 133 -25.20 -11.05 5.93
N LEU A 134 -24.76 -11.21 4.68
CA LEU A 134 -23.48 -11.83 4.34
C LEU A 134 -22.60 -10.82 3.61
N THR A 135 -21.42 -10.57 4.14
CA THR A 135 -20.44 -9.68 3.52
C THR A 135 -19.14 -10.43 3.23
N LEU A 136 -18.73 -10.43 1.97
CA LEU A 136 -17.41 -10.87 1.51
C LEU A 136 -16.63 -9.66 1.03
N SER A 137 -15.63 -9.21 1.79
CA SER A 137 -14.90 -7.96 1.55
C SER A 137 -13.39 -8.21 1.56
N GLY A 138 -12.78 -8.39 0.40
CA GLY A 138 -11.41 -8.89 0.31
C GLY A 138 -11.32 -10.35 0.78
N ALA A 139 -12.13 -11.22 0.21
CA ALA A 139 -12.23 -12.64 0.54
C ALA A 139 -12.22 -13.51 -0.72
N ASN A 140 -11.48 -14.61 -0.68
CA ASN A 140 -11.49 -15.62 -1.73
C ASN A 140 -12.16 -16.88 -1.18
N VAL A 141 -13.36 -17.14 -1.65
CA VAL A 141 -14.22 -18.25 -1.20
C VAL A 141 -14.40 -19.24 -2.33
N GLU A 142 -14.03 -20.48 -2.09
CA GLU A 142 -14.17 -21.59 -3.03
C GLU A 142 -14.77 -22.81 -2.31
N ALA A 143 -15.78 -23.41 -2.90
CA ALA A 143 -16.41 -24.62 -2.39
C ALA A 143 -16.81 -25.55 -3.54
N ASP A 144 -17.02 -26.84 -3.25
CA ASP A 144 -17.62 -27.74 -4.22
C ASP A 144 -19.04 -27.26 -4.58
N LYS A 145 -19.85 -26.99 -3.57
CA LYS A 145 -21.19 -26.43 -3.74
C LYS A 145 -21.45 -25.25 -2.80
N LEU A 146 -22.26 -24.30 -3.26
CA LEU A 146 -22.72 -23.18 -2.46
C LEU A 146 -24.20 -23.34 -2.07
N ASP A 147 -24.51 -23.06 -0.81
CA ASP A 147 -25.89 -22.94 -0.27
C ASP A 147 -25.94 -21.71 0.63
N ILE A 148 -26.08 -20.55 0.00
CA ILE A 148 -26.05 -19.26 0.67
C ILE A 148 -27.46 -18.77 0.90
N LYS A 149 -27.77 -18.44 2.18
CA LYS A 149 -29.05 -17.83 2.55
C LYS A 149 -28.77 -16.60 3.40
N ALA A 150 -29.17 -15.43 2.90
CA ALA A 150 -29.10 -14.16 3.61
C ALA A 150 -30.11 -13.16 3.02
N LYS A 151 -30.61 -12.20 3.82
CA LYS A 151 -31.44 -11.13 3.27
C LYS A 151 -30.65 -10.24 2.33
N ASN A 152 -29.45 -9.86 2.75
CA ASN A 152 -28.57 -9.02 1.94
C ASN A 152 -27.21 -9.70 1.77
N VAL A 153 -26.71 -9.73 0.54
CA VAL A 153 -25.39 -10.24 0.20
C VAL A 153 -24.57 -9.13 -0.45
N VAL A 154 -23.41 -8.82 0.13
CA VAL A 154 -22.45 -7.86 -0.43
C VAL A 154 -21.14 -8.57 -0.70
N ILE A 155 -20.66 -8.48 -1.93
CA ILE A 155 -19.36 -9.04 -2.34
C ILE A 155 -18.56 -7.94 -2.98
N GLU A 156 -17.45 -7.55 -2.34
CA GLU A 156 -16.63 -6.41 -2.78
C GLU A 156 -15.13 -6.73 -2.77
N SER A 157 -14.44 -6.25 -3.77
CA SER A 157 -12.97 -6.24 -3.78
C SER A 157 -12.43 -5.02 -3.05
N LYS A 158 -11.37 -5.20 -2.27
CA LYS A 158 -10.66 -4.11 -1.60
C LYS A 158 -9.63 -3.50 -2.53
N GLN A 159 -9.47 -2.19 -2.44
CA GLN A 159 -8.44 -1.44 -3.15
C GLN A 159 -7.30 -1.10 -2.20
N ASP A 160 -6.10 -1.52 -2.56
CA ASP A 160 -4.88 -1.03 -1.92
C ASP A 160 -4.72 0.45 -2.22
N LYS A 161 -4.14 1.19 -1.27
CA LYS A 161 -3.94 2.63 -1.36
C LYS A 161 -2.50 3.02 -1.12
N SER A 162 -2.01 4.00 -1.86
CA SER A 162 -0.70 4.59 -1.64
C SER A 162 -0.73 6.08 -1.95
N GLU A 163 -0.27 6.88 -0.99
CA GLU A 163 -0.08 8.31 -1.13
C GLU A 163 1.39 8.66 -1.02
N ARG A 164 1.82 9.65 -1.80
CA ARG A 164 3.16 10.20 -1.74
C ARG A 164 3.15 11.71 -1.84
N LYS A 165 3.97 12.38 -1.03
CA LYS A 165 4.20 13.82 -1.06
C LYS A 165 5.70 14.07 -1.00
N ASP A 166 6.20 14.78 -2.00
CA ASP A 166 7.60 15.14 -2.13
C ASP A 166 7.75 16.66 -2.22
N SER A 167 8.84 17.16 -1.69
CA SER A 167 9.23 18.57 -1.88
C SER A 167 10.74 18.67 -1.98
N SER A 168 11.20 19.56 -2.83
CA SER A 168 12.60 19.92 -2.93
C SER A 168 12.78 21.42 -2.91
N TYR A 169 13.93 21.86 -2.44
CA TYR A 169 14.39 23.23 -2.53
C TYR A 169 15.88 23.25 -2.78
N GLY A 170 16.33 24.25 -3.50
CA GLY A 170 17.75 24.49 -3.73
C GLY A 170 18.00 25.96 -3.97
N GLY A 171 19.22 26.36 -3.69
CA GLY A 171 19.70 27.69 -4.03
C GLY A 171 21.23 27.69 -4.06
N SER A 172 21.77 28.48 -4.95
CA SER A 172 23.21 28.74 -5.04
C SER A 172 23.46 30.22 -5.28
N PHE A 173 24.55 30.69 -4.72
CA PHE A 173 25.05 32.02 -4.95
C PHE A 173 26.54 31.90 -5.24
N SER A 174 27.03 32.58 -6.25
CA SER A 174 28.45 32.71 -6.52
C SER A 174 28.80 34.15 -6.88
N ILE A 175 29.95 34.58 -6.48
CA ILE A 175 30.46 35.93 -6.73
C ILE A 175 31.97 35.86 -7.05
N ASP A 176 32.35 36.57 -8.10
CA ASP A 176 33.75 36.83 -8.41
C ASP A 176 34.26 37.93 -7.48
N LEU A 177 35.18 37.57 -6.56
CA LEU A 177 35.74 38.49 -5.58
C LEU A 177 36.69 39.51 -6.21
N ALA A 178 37.19 39.21 -7.41
CA ALA A 178 38.01 40.16 -8.17
C ALA A 178 37.16 41.19 -8.93
N ASN A 179 35.92 40.82 -9.27
CA ASN A 179 34.92 41.68 -9.90
C ASN A 179 33.53 41.43 -9.31
N PRO A 180 33.21 42.05 -8.17
CA PRO A 180 31.94 41.81 -7.44
C PRO A 180 30.67 42.14 -8.24
N SER A 181 30.76 42.85 -9.35
CA SER A 181 29.63 43.05 -10.27
C SER A 181 29.26 41.78 -11.03
N ASN A 182 30.16 40.80 -11.05
CA ASN A 182 29.94 39.50 -11.66
C ASN A 182 29.54 38.50 -10.56
N PHE A 183 28.21 38.32 -10.42
CA PHE A 183 27.62 37.35 -9.50
C PHE A 183 26.52 36.57 -10.17
N SER A 184 26.24 35.40 -9.64
CA SER A 184 25.06 34.61 -10.02
C SER A 184 24.29 34.15 -8.79
N ALA A 185 23.01 34.13 -8.90
CA ALA A 185 22.11 33.58 -7.89
C ALA A 185 21.07 32.67 -8.56
N ASN A 186 20.81 31.51 -7.98
CA ASN A 186 19.83 30.57 -8.45
C ASN A 186 18.99 30.09 -7.27
N ILE A 187 17.67 30.07 -7.44
CA ILE A 187 16.73 29.51 -6.45
C ILE A 187 15.78 28.60 -7.21
N ASN A 188 15.62 27.39 -6.72
CA ASN A 188 14.69 26.43 -7.27
C ASN A 188 13.92 25.72 -6.16
N GLY A 189 12.76 25.22 -6.49
CA GLY A 189 11.94 24.41 -5.60
C GLY A 189 10.86 23.69 -6.37
N SER A 190 10.48 22.54 -5.88
CA SER A 190 9.36 21.77 -6.41
C SER A 190 8.55 21.12 -5.29
N LYS A 191 7.28 20.89 -5.59
CA LYS A 191 6.39 20.07 -4.76
C LYS A 191 5.65 19.12 -5.67
N GLY A 192 5.50 17.88 -5.24
CA GLY A 192 4.74 16.85 -5.93
C GLY A 192 3.90 16.08 -4.94
N SER A 193 2.74 15.63 -5.39
CA SER A 193 1.90 14.68 -4.67
C SER A 193 1.31 13.70 -5.65
N GLY A 194 1.14 12.46 -5.22
CA GLY A 194 0.49 11.40 -5.98
C GLY A 194 -0.32 10.53 -5.06
N GLU A 195 -1.43 10.06 -5.57
CA GLU A 195 -2.30 9.08 -4.93
C GLU A 195 -2.57 7.96 -5.92
N LYS A 196 -2.60 6.73 -5.44
CA LYS A 196 -2.89 5.54 -6.24
C LYS A 196 -3.78 4.61 -5.45
N GLU A 197 -4.83 4.14 -6.10
CA GLU A 197 -5.72 3.07 -5.63
C GLU A 197 -5.78 1.97 -6.67
N TRP A 198 -5.70 0.71 -6.24
CA TRP A 198 -5.76 -0.44 -7.16
C TRP A 198 -6.25 -1.69 -6.45
N VAL A 199 -6.92 -2.56 -7.16
CA VAL A 199 -7.27 -3.89 -6.68
C VAL A 199 -6.09 -4.81 -6.92
N ASN A 200 -5.42 -5.25 -5.86
CA ASN A 200 -4.32 -6.21 -5.95
C ASN A 200 -4.86 -7.64 -6.13
N LYS A 201 -5.86 -8.00 -5.34
CA LYS A 201 -6.51 -9.31 -5.40
C LYS A 201 -8.02 -9.16 -5.30
N GLN A 202 -8.72 -9.57 -6.36
CA GLN A 202 -10.18 -9.55 -6.38
C GLN A 202 -10.78 -10.49 -5.33
N THR A 203 -11.92 -10.12 -4.80
CA THR A 203 -12.79 -11.00 -4.03
C THR A 203 -13.43 -12.00 -4.99
N THR A 204 -13.48 -13.26 -4.59
CA THR A 204 -14.07 -14.33 -5.39
C THR A 204 -15.05 -15.15 -4.57
N LEU A 205 -16.14 -15.58 -5.22
CA LEU A 205 -17.08 -16.56 -4.70
C LEU A 205 -17.32 -17.60 -5.79
N ILE A 206 -16.65 -18.74 -5.66
CA ILE A 206 -16.61 -19.77 -6.71
C ILE A 206 -17.21 -21.08 -6.19
N ALA A 207 -18.09 -21.66 -7.00
CA ALA A 207 -18.62 -23.00 -6.83
C ALA A 207 -18.02 -23.92 -7.89
N ARG A 208 -17.38 -25.04 -7.51
CA ARG A 208 -16.88 -26.02 -8.50
C ARG A 208 -18.03 -26.76 -9.20
N ASN A 209 -19.05 -27.14 -8.45
CA ASN A 209 -20.19 -27.94 -8.92
C ASN A 209 -21.54 -27.22 -8.69
N GLY A 210 -21.53 -25.87 -8.86
CA GLY A 210 -22.74 -25.06 -8.77
C GLY A 210 -23.22 -24.82 -7.34
N GLY A 211 -24.40 -24.25 -7.24
CA GLY A 211 -25.00 -23.88 -5.95
C GLY A 211 -26.13 -22.90 -6.09
N LYS A 212 -26.57 -22.39 -4.95
CA LYS A 212 -27.63 -21.36 -4.91
C LYS A 212 -27.26 -20.23 -3.96
N ILE A 213 -27.71 -19.04 -4.31
CA ILE A 213 -27.70 -17.85 -3.47
C ILE A 213 -29.15 -17.41 -3.34
N ASP A 214 -29.73 -17.57 -2.15
CA ASP A 214 -31.10 -17.19 -1.79
C ASP A 214 -31.03 -15.88 -0.99
N THR A 215 -31.38 -14.77 -1.63
CA THR A 215 -31.23 -13.44 -1.07
C THR A 215 -32.27 -12.46 -1.63
N ASP A 216 -32.67 -11.49 -0.80
CA ASP A 216 -33.49 -10.36 -1.23
C ASP A 216 -32.69 -9.32 -2.02
N SER A 217 -31.39 -9.18 -1.71
CA SER A 217 -30.50 -8.21 -2.35
C SER A 217 -29.09 -8.75 -2.51
N LEU A 218 -28.52 -8.62 -3.72
CA LEU A 218 -27.12 -8.95 -4.04
C LEU A 218 -26.42 -7.73 -4.62
N THR A 219 -25.35 -7.30 -3.95
CA THR A 219 -24.47 -6.23 -4.42
C THR A 219 -23.10 -6.82 -4.73
N ASN A 220 -22.62 -6.63 -5.97
CA ASN A 220 -21.28 -7.03 -6.41
C ASN A 220 -20.45 -5.80 -6.79
N ILE A 221 -19.32 -5.58 -6.12
CA ILE A 221 -18.42 -4.46 -6.38
C ILE A 221 -17.03 -4.99 -6.74
N GLY A 222 -16.78 -5.12 -8.03
CA GLY A 222 -15.48 -5.53 -8.56
C GLY A 222 -15.04 -6.96 -8.19
N ALA A 223 -15.97 -7.82 -7.77
CA ALA A 223 -15.71 -9.20 -7.39
C ALA A 223 -16.14 -10.19 -8.48
N VAL A 224 -15.61 -11.40 -8.41
CA VAL A 224 -15.96 -12.51 -9.31
C VAL A 224 -16.87 -13.49 -8.59
N ILE A 225 -18.03 -13.75 -9.18
CA ILE A 225 -18.96 -14.79 -8.75
C ILE A 225 -19.11 -15.76 -9.92
N GLY A 226 -18.89 -17.05 -9.69
CA GLY A 226 -18.94 -18.01 -10.79
C GLY A 226 -19.08 -19.46 -10.35
N SER A 227 -19.29 -20.31 -11.35
CA SER A 227 -19.21 -21.75 -11.25
C SER A 227 -18.27 -22.30 -12.31
N GLU A 228 -17.46 -23.30 -11.96
CA GLU A 228 -16.53 -23.94 -12.91
C GLU A 228 -17.23 -24.97 -13.81
N ASN A 229 -18.34 -25.53 -13.38
CA ASN A 229 -19.15 -26.45 -14.17
C ASN A 229 -20.37 -25.73 -14.76
N GLU A 230 -20.21 -25.20 -15.96
CA GLU A 230 -21.32 -24.97 -16.85
C GLU A 230 -21.82 -26.33 -17.35
N LYS A 231 -22.92 -26.82 -16.81
CA LYS A 231 -23.70 -27.81 -17.55
C LYS A 231 -24.47 -27.06 -18.61
N GLU A 232 -24.08 -27.32 -19.86
CA GLU A 232 -24.94 -27.06 -21.03
C GLU A 232 -26.37 -27.59 -20.82
#